data_20996b9c0200ed7cfbdcfe1085f015d1
#
_entry.id   20996b9c0200ed7cfbdcfe1085f015d1
#
_cell.length_a   1.000
_cell.length_b   1.000
_cell.length_c   1.000
_cell.angle_alpha   90.00
_cell.angle_beta   90.00
_cell.angle_gamma   90.00
#
_symmetry.space_group_name_H-M   'P 1'
#
loop_
_entity.id
_entity.type
_entity.pdbx_description
1 polymer ?
#
loop_
_entity_poly.entity_id
_entity_poly.type
_entity_poly.pdbx_seq_one_letter_code
_entity_poly.pdbx_strand_id
1 'polypeptide(L)'
;YFQNWQMAQLRAFANEQHQQEALHGHGHGGDSDSNKKARAGLCGVLRERKVVELARAKRRLVEVPYTATLANAANALLAGRVSAVTVAAPPGHWIGAGGSLIVESDPATGAARKHYIGMVNMLDILTHIAETGHDDDDDASAVKDGGGSPPVDLDRRMSVPVSSVIGHSLEGLTLWTLHPNTSLLDCMETFSKGVHRALVPLESSADNVVAVELVESAPVYRMLTQMDVVRFLRAHGAELGGVLSRTVRELGAASEAVLAVASRTKVIEAIRTMRAASLTAVPVVDAPMDAYPGTAALFVRQGRGKKVVETFSATDLRDCPVAQLRSWLGASVAEFKDKVAEYRRDGSRPLDAEEEPPRPREMVTCSFQSTLGEVIEKAAASHVHRLWVVDGEGEEEGLLRGVVSLTDVLRVVREAALGEDRELHDIVSS
;
A
#
# COMPACT_ATOMS: atom_id res chain seq x y z
N TYR A 1 -15.93 -9.18 9.40
CA TYR A 1 -16.53 -9.95 8.29
C TYR A 1 -15.79 -9.68 6.96
N PHE A 2 -15.51 -8.43 6.59
CA PHE A 2 -14.82 -8.05 5.35
C PHE A 2 -13.35 -8.49 5.35
N GLN A 3 -12.64 -8.34 6.47
CA GLN A 3 -11.26 -8.81 6.64
C GLN A 3 -11.13 -10.33 6.51
N ASN A 4 -12.06 -11.08 7.12
CA ASN A 4 -12.08 -12.55 7.00
C ASN A 4 -12.37 -13.02 5.56
N TRP A 5 -13.19 -12.29 4.82
CA TRP A 5 -13.46 -12.56 3.41
C TRP A 5 -12.22 -12.27 2.53
N GLN A 6 -11.54 -11.15 2.77
CA GLN A 6 -10.28 -10.80 2.07
C GLN A 6 -9.15 -11.80 2.38
N MET A 7 -9.01 -12.24 3.65
CA MET A 7 -8.05 -13.29 4.03
C MET A 7 -8.39 -14.64 3.39
N ALA A 8 -9.66 -15.00 3.33
CA ALA A 8 -10.11 -16.22 2.67
C ALA A 8 -9.81 -16.18 1.17
N GLN A 9 -10.02 -15.03 0.51
CA GLN A 9 -9.68 -14.82 -0.89
C GLN A 9 -8.17 -14.89 -1.16
N LEU A 10 -7.35 -14.27 -0.32
CA LEU A 10 -5.89 -14.32 -0.45
C LEU A 10 -5.34 -15.73 -0.21
N ARG A 11 -5.89 -16.47 0.77
CA ARG A 11 -5.52 -17.88 1.02
C ARG A 11 -6.00 -18.82 -0.09
N ALA A 12 -7.21 -18.63 -0.60
CA ALA A 12 -7.72 -19.37 -1.74
C ALA A 12 -6.84 -19.17 -2.98
N PHE A 13 -6.41 -17.93 -3.22
CA PHE A 13 -5.50 -17.57 -4.30
C PHE A 13 -4.13 -18.24 -4.19
N ALA A 14 -3.52 -18.27 -2.99
CA ALA A 14 -2.26 -18.95 -2.77
C ALA A 14 -2.37 -20.47 -3.07
N ASN A 15 -3.51 -21.08 -2.73
CA ASN A 15 -3.78 -22.49 -3.01
C ASN A 15 -4.05 -22.77 -4.50
N GLU A 16 -4.73 -21.87 -5.22
CA GLU A 16 -4.98 -22.02 -6.67
C GLU A 16 -3.69 -21.90 -7.48
N GLN A 17 -2.75 -21.04 -7.09
CA GLN A 17 -1.44 -20.98 -7.74
C GLN A 17 -0.65 -22.27 -7.59
N HIS A 18 -0.65 -22.90 -6.43
CA HIS A 18 -0.02 -24.22 -6.25
C HIS A 18 -0.60 -25.32 -7.12
N GLN A 19 -1.89 -25.25 -7.47
CA GLN A 19 -2.54 -26.23 -8.35
C GLN A 19 -2.28 -25.96 -9.83
N GLN A 20 -2.14 -24.70 -10.26
CA GLN A 20 -1.87 -24.36 -11.66
C GLN A 20 -0.42 -24.63 -12.08
N GLU A 21 0.54 -24.41 -11.18
CA GLU A 21 1.96 -24.70 -11.45
C GLU A 21 2.25 -26.19 -11.62
N ALA A 22 1.48 -27.06 -10.97
CA ALA A 22 1.58 -28.52 -11.11
C ALA A 22 1.13 -29.01 -12.51
N LEU A 23 0.41 -28.22 -13.27
CA LEU A 23 -0.15 -28.59 -14.59
C LEU A 23 0.69 -28.08 -15.78
N HIS A 24 1.70 -27.21 -15.60
CA HIS A 24 2.42 -26.55 -16.70
C HIS A 24 3.87 -27.02 -16.91
N GLY A 25 4.25 -28.14 -16.34
CA GLY A 25 5.53 -28.79 -16.64
C GLY A 25 5.43 -29.73 -17.82
N HIS A 26 5.69 -29.28 -19.04
CA HIS A 26 6.36 -29.94 -20.17
C HIS A 26 5.91 -29.33 -21.53
N GLY A 27 6.86 -28.75 -22.25
CA GLY A 27 6.63 -28.30 -23.63
C GLY A 27 7.88 -27.63 -24.21
N HIS A 28 8.85 -28.43 -24.66
CA HIS A 28 9.88 -27.97 -25.59
C HIS A 28 9.29 -28.02 -27.01
N GLY A 29 9.16 -26.87 -27.66
CA GLY A 29 8.72 -26.74 -29.03
C GLY A 29 9.28 -25.49 -29.71
N GLY A 30 9.78 -25.67 -30.92
CA GLY A 30 10.63 -24.78 -31.69
C GLY A 30 10.11 -23.35 -31.92
N ASP A 31 11.07 -22.42 -32.02
CA ASP A 31 10.88 -21.02 -32.34
C ASP A 31 10.33 -20.82 -33.76
N SER A 32 9.03 -20.58 -33.88
CA SER A 32 8.37 -20.19 -35.13
C SER A 32 8.24 -18.66 -35.21
N ASP A 33 8.06 -18.09 -36.42
CA ASP A 33 7.90 -16.65 -36.67
C ASP A 33 6.69 -16.04 -35.93
N SER A 34 5.68 -16.85 -35.60
CA SER A 34 4.56 -16.47 -34.73
C SER A 34 5.00 -16.17 -33.29
N ASN A 35 6.02 -16.88 -32.78
CA ASN A 35 6.58 -16.66 -31.46
C ASN A 35 7.34 -15.32 -31.38
N LYS A 36 7.92 -14.83 -32.48
CA LYS A 36 8.56 -13.51 -32.54
C LYS A 36 7.55 -12.36 -32.52
N LYS A 37 6.39 -12.53 -33.20
CA LYS A 37 5.30 -11.55 -33.16
C LYS A 37 4.61 -11.48 -31.80
N ALA A 38 4.41 -12.62 -31.13
CA ALA A 38 3.85 -12.68 -29.78
C ALA A 38 4.79 -12.03 -28.74
N ARG A 39 6.11 -12.10 -28.95
CA ARG A 39 7.12 -11.41 -28.10
C ARG A 39 7.16 -9.90 -28.32
N ALA A 40 6.66 -9.39 -29.43
CA ALA A 40 6.65 -7.96 -29.74
C ALA A 40 5.42 -7.22 -29.18
N GLY A 41 4.39 -7.93 -28.67
CA GLY A 41 3.21 -7.34 -28.06
C GLY A 41 3.38 -7.02 -26.58
N LEU A 42 2.39 -6.33 -26.00
CA LEU A 42 2.34 -5.96 -24.57
C LEU A 42 2.58 -7.18 -23.66
N CYS A 43 1.94 -8.30 -23.94
CA CYS A 43 2.10 -9.55 -23.18
C CYS A 43 3.54 -10.05 -23.23
N GLY A 44 4.18 -10.04 -24.38
CA GLY A 44 5.58 -10.47 -24.56
C GLY A 44 6.54 -9.62 -23.73
N VAL A 45 6.43 -8.30 -23.82
CA VAL A 45 7.26 -7.38 -23.05
C VAL A 45 7.15 -7.65 -21.55
N LEU A 46 5.93 -7.80 -21.03
CA LEU A 46 5.70 -8.04 -19.59
C LEU A 46 6.16 -9.43 -19.14
N ARG A 47 6.15 -10.44 -20.01
CA ARG A 47 6.66 -11.80 -19.72
C ARG A 47 8.18 -11.86 -19.71
N GLU A 48 8.84 -11.14 -20.60
CA GLU A 48 10.30 -11.14 -20.69
C GLU A 48 10.98 -10.44 -19.53
N ARG A 49 10.40 -9.34 -19.03
CA ARG A 49 10.94 -8.56 -17.92
C ARG A 49 10.73 -9.26 -16.58
N LYS A 50 11.76 -9.28 -15.74
CA LYS A 50 11.76 -9.97 -14.46
C LYS A 50 11.75 -9.00 -13.28
N VAL A 51 11.08 -9.40 -12.20
CA VAL A 51 10.97 -8.56 -10.99
C VAL A 51 12.34 -8.21 -10.39
N VAL A 52 13.34 -9.07 -10.54
CA VAL A 52 14.70 -8.81 -10.07
C VAL A 52 15.33 -7.59 -10.73
N GLU A 53 14.96 -7.27 -11.97
CA GLU A 53 15.48 -6.08 -12.68
C GLU A 53 15.06 -4.80 -11.94
N LEU A 54 13.83 -4.74 -11.46
CA LEU A 54 13.31 -3.62 -10.68
C LEU A 54 13.85 -3.65 -9.25
N ALA A 55 13.97 -4.85 -8.66
CA ALA A 55 14.42 -5.01 -7.29
C ALA A 55 15.88 -4.63 -7.08
N ARG A 56 16.77 -4.84 -8.06
CA ARG A 56 18.20 -4.50 -7.96
C ARG A 56 18.47 -3.02 -7.68
N ALA A 57 17.64 -2.14 -8.21
CA ALA A 57 17.75 -0.69 -8.00
C ALA A 57 17.24 -0.24 -6.62
N LYS A 58 16.63 -1.14 -5.85
CA LYS A 58 16.04 -0.79 -4.55
C LYS A 58 17.07 -0.86 -3.44
N ARG A 59 16.91 0.05 -2.47
CA ARG A 59 17.71 0.03 -1.23
C ARG A 59 17.39 -1.21 -0.37
N ARG A 60 18.27 -1.49 0.59
CA ARG A 60 18.06 -2.53 1.60
C ARG A 60 16.79 -2.24 2.42
N LEU A 61 16.20 -3.29 2.97
CA LEU A 61 15.08 -3.16 3.88
C LEU A 61 15.49 -2.38 5.14
N VAL A 62 14.57 -1.56 5.64
CA VAL A 62 14.69 -0.98 6.99
C VAL A 62 14.04 -1.98 7.94
N GLU A 63 14.81 -2.47 8.88
CA GLU A 63 14.46 -3.53 9.82
C GLU A 63 14.41 -2.98 11.24
N VAL A 64 13.44 -3.40 12.02
CA VAL A 64 13.36 -3.13 13.47
C VAL A 64 13.18 -4.45 14.23
N PRO A 65 13.79 -4.61 15.42
CA PRO A 65 13.55 -5.79 16.24
C PRO A 65 12.11 -5.81 16.76
N TYR A 66 11.52 -6.99 16.94
CA TYR A 66 10.14 -7.18 17.42
C TYR A 66 9.87 -6.53 18.79
N THR A 67 10.90 -6.34 19.59
CA THR A 67 10.86 -5.67 20.90
C THR A 67 11.00 -4.15 20.81
N ALA A 68 11.29 -3.59 19.62
CA ALA A 68 11.34 -2.14 19.45
C ALA A 68 9.98 -1.53 19.81
N THR A 69 10.00 -0.36 20.42
CA THR A 69 8.76 0.37 20.74
C THR A 69 8.11 0.92 19.47
N LEU A 70 6.81 1.22 19.54
CA LEU A 70 6.12 1.92 18.44
C LEU A 70 6.78 3.25 18.11
N ALA A 71 7.29 3.96 19.12
CA ALA A 71 8.07 5.20 18.93
C ALA A 71 9.33 4.95 18.09
N ASN A 72 10.09 3.88 18.40
CA ASN A 72 11.27 3.52 17.62
C ASN A 72 10.92 3.13 16.18
N ALA A 73 9.83 2.37 15.97
CA ALA A 73 9.37 2.01 14.65
C ALA A 73 8.91 3.23 13.84
N ALA A 74 8.17 4.17 14.45
CA ALA A 74 7.76 5.42 13.83
C ALA A 74 8.97 6.28 13.43
N ASN A 75 9.98 6.39 14.30
CA ASN A 75 11.22 7.11 14.00
C ASN A 75 12.00 6.41 12.87
N ALA A 76 12.02 5.08 12.81
CA ALA A 76 12.66 4.34 11.74
C ALA A 76 11.96 4.57 10.38
N LEU A 77 10.62 4.62 10.37
CA LEU A 77 9.83 4.99 9.18
C LEU A 77 10.18 6.39 8.68
N LEU A 78 10.24 7.35 9.60
CA LEU A 78 10.54 8.75 9.28
C LEU A 78 12.00 8.91 8.80
N ALA A 79 12.97 8.44 9.57
CA ALA A 79 14.39 8.54 9.24
C ALA A 79 14.75 7.76 7.97
N GLY A 80 14.21 6.56 7.82
CA GLY A 80 14.39 5.74 6.62
C GLY A 80 13.62 6.23 5.41
N ARG A 81 12.69 7.18 5.55
CA ARG A 81 11.76 7.62 4.51
C ARG A 81 11.09 6.45 3.79
N VAL A 82 10.76 5.40 4.55
CA VAL A 82 10.08 4.20 4.06
C VAL A 82 8.60 4.23 4.42
N SER A 83 7.79 3.59 3.60
CA SER A 83 6.35 3.44 3.87
C SER A 83 6.03 2.32 4.86
N ALA A 84 6.95 1.37 5.03
CA ALA A 84 6.86 0.29 5.99
C ALA A 84 8.26 -0.16 6.44
N VAL A 85 8.36 -0.63 7.68
CA VAL A 85 9.55 -1.33 8.22
C VAL A 85 9.24 -2.81 8.35
N THR A 86 10.24 -3.66 8.12
CA THR A 86 10.14 -5.09 8.41
C THR A 86 10.45 -5.33 9.88
N VAL A 87 9.67 -6.18 10.54
CA VAL A 87 9.86 -6.53 11.93
C VAL A 87 10.56 -7.88 12.01
N ALA A 88 11.75 -7.90 12.64
CA ALA A 88 12.55 -9.10 12.78
C ALA A 88 12.48 -9.65 14.20
N ALA A 89 12.30 -10.96 14.31
CA ALA A 89 12.37 -11.70 15.57
C ALA A 89 13.53 -12.70 15.54
N PRO A 90 14.21 -12.94 16.69
CA PRO A 90 15.15 -14.04 16.81
C PRO A 90 14.42 -15.39 16.70
N PRO A 91 15.11 -16.45 16.29
CA PRO A 91 14.56 -17.81 16.28
C PRO A 91 14.03 -18.18 17.67
N GLY A 92 12.92 -18.89 17.72
CA GLY A 92 12.33 -19.35 18.96
C GLY A 92 11.39 -18.37 19.67
N HIS A 93 11.21 -17.16 19.18
CA HIS A 93 10.20 -16.22 19.65
C HIS A 93 9.07 -16.09 18.61
N TRP A 94 8.37 -17.18 18.40
CA TRP A 94 7.15 -17.16 17.60
C TRP A 94 5.96 -16.68 18.45
N ILE A 95 5.22 -15.69 17.96
CA ILE A 95 3.94 -15.24 18.50
C ILE A 95 2.84 -15.91 17.65
N GLY A 96 2.54 -17.18 17.93
CA GLY A 96 1.49 -17.93 17.26
C GLY A 96 1.16 -19.21 18.01
N ALA A 97 -0.10 -19.64 17.98
CA ALA A 97 -0.56 -20.86 18.63
C ALA A 97 0.13 -22.10 18.02
N GLY A 98 1.09 -22.69 18.72
CA GLY A 98 1.76 -23.93 18.32
C GLY A 98 3.28 -23.82 18.12
N GLY A 99 3.93 -22.78 18.61
CA GLY A 99 5.35 -22.55 18.42
C GLY A 99 6.27 -23.64 18.95
N SER A 100 7.00 -24.30 18.04
CA SER A 100 8.17 -25.13 18.38
C SER A 100 9.39 -24.25 18.53
N LEU A 101 10.11 -24.41 19.63
CA LEU A 101 11.40 -23.80 19.89
C LEU A 101 12.45 -24.47 18.99
N ILE A 102 12.67 -23.94 17.79
CA ILE A 102 13.80 -24.36 16.97
C ILE A 102 14.78 -23.18 16.93
N VAL A 103 15.86 -23.29 17.71
CA VAL A 103 16.99 -22.38 17.63
C VAL A 103 17.85 -22.85 16.44
N GLU A 104 17.61 -22.28 15.27
CA GLU A 104 18.47 -22.51 14.13
C GLU A 104 19.56 -21.43 14.10
N SER A 105 20.81 -21.89 14.18
CA SER A 105 21.98 -21.07 13.91
C SER A 105 22.40 -21.28 12.46
N ASP A 106 22.87 -20.23 11.81
CA ASP A 106 23.52 -20.35 10.52
C ASP A 106 24.74 -21.26 10.66
N PRO A 107 24.80 -22.39 9.94
CA PRO A 107 25.91 -23.35 10.07
C PRO A 107 27.28 -22.78 9.66
N ALA A 108 27.29 -21.68 8.87
CA ALA A 108 28.53 -21.05 8.41
C ALA A 108 29.06 -19.97 9.38
N THR A 109 28.19 -19.27 10.07
CA THR A 109 28.56 -18.11 10.89
C THR A 109 28.27 -18.28 12.38
N GLY A 110 27.51 -19.31 12.77
CA GLY A 110 27.02 -19.50 14.14
C GLY A 110 26.04 -18.42 14.63
N ALA A 111 25.71 -17.46 13.80
CA ALA A 111 24.78 -16.39 14.14
C ALA A 111 23.36 -16.93 14.20
N ALA A 112 22.57 -16.45 15.19
CA ALA A 112 21.16 -16.79 15.28
C ALA A 112 20.44 -16.26 14.03
N ARG A 113 19.73 -17.15 13.31
CA ARG A 113 18.90 -16.77 12.18
C ARG A 113 17.76 -15.91 12.69
N LYS A 114 17.51 -14.78 12.03
CA LYS A 114 16.36 -13.92 12.30
C LYS A 114 15.29 -14.19 11.25
N HIS A 115 14.03 -14.05 11.62
CA HIS A 115 12.91 -14.09 10.70
C HIS A 115 12.18 -12.76 10.69
N TYR A 116 11.73 -12.35 9.52
CA TYR A 116 10.73 -11.29 9.42
C TYR A 116 9.37 -11.88 9.79
N ILE A 117 8.75 -11.32 10.83
CA ILE A 117 7.46 -11.77 11.36
C ILE A 117 6.31 -10.88 10.88
N GLY A 118 6.60 -9.83 10.13
CA GLY A 118 5.62 -8.93 9.57
C GLY A 118 6.22 -7.61 9.11
N MET A 119 5.36 -6.72 8.68
CA MET A 119 5.66 -5.34 8.34
C MET A 119 4.73 -4.39 9.08
N VAL A 120 5.25 -3.21 9.43
CA VAL A 120 4.48 -2.17 10.11
C VAL A 120 4.67 -0.84 9.40
N ASN A 121 3.58 -0.14 9.17
CA ASN A 121 3.54 1.20 8.62
C ASN A 121 3.01 2.20 9.66
N MET A 122 3.04 3.50 9.35
CA MET A 122 2.57 4.52 10.29
C MET A 122 1.07 4.40 10.59
N LEU A 123 0.26 3.97 9.62
CA LEU A 123 -1.17 3.78 9.84
C LEU A 123 -1.45 2.67 10.87
N ASP A 124 -0.68 1.57 10.85
CA ASP A 124 -0.82 0.50 11.85
C ASP A 124 -0.55 1.03 13.27
N ILE A 125 0.52 1.81 13.42
CA ILE A 125 0.89 2.44 14.71
C ILE A 125 -0.22 3.37 15.18
N LEU A 126 -0.69 4.27 14.33
CA LEU A 126 -1.69 5.27 14.69
C LEU A 126 -3.08 4.66 14.88
N THR A 127 -3.39 3.58 14.19
CA THR A 127 -4.60 2.78 14.43
C THR A 127 -4.59 2.22 15.85
N HIS A 128 -3.49 1.60 16.27
CA HIS A 128 -3.36 1.11 17.64
C HIS A 128 -3.59 2.22 18.68
N ILE A 129 -3.01 3.40 18.45
CA ILE A 129 -3.22 4.55 19.32
C ILE A 129 -4.68 5.01 19.32
N ALA A 130 -5.36 4.94 18.19
CA ALA A 130 -6.75 5.36 18.05
C ALA A 130 -7.76 4.36 18.66
N GLU A 131 -7.47 3.07 18.62
CA GLU A 131 -8.36 2.00 19.11
C GLU A 131 -8.29 1.85 20.64
N THR A 132 -7.11 1.90 21.23
CA THR A 132 -6.94 1.74 22.69
C THR A 132 -7.53 2.87 23.53
N GLY A 133 -8.13 3.90 22.91
CA GLY A 133 -8.79 5.00 23.62
C GLY A 133 -10.19 4.69 24.17
N HIS A 134 -10.75 3.53 23.86
CA HIS A 134 -12.07 3.13 24.38
C HIS A 134 -12.00 2.22 25.59
N ASP A 135 -10.89 1.48 25.78
CA ASP A 135 -10.78 0.50 26.87
C ASP A 135 -10.49 1.16 28.24
N ASP A 136 -9.98 2.39 28.25
CA ASP A 136 -9.71 3.14 29.49
C ASP A 136 -10.97 3.84 30.06
N ASP A 137 -12.08 3.91 29.31
CA ASP A 137 -13.33 4.56 29.76
C ASP A 137 -14.23 3.64 30.61
N ASP A 138 -14.02 2.32 30.60
CA ASP A 138 -14.85 1.37 31.37
C ASP A 138 -14.47 1.28 32.86
N ASP A 139 -13.30 1.79 33.28
CA ASP A 139 -12.85 1.76 34.68
C ASP A 139 -12.97 3.10 35.44
N ALA A 140 -13.46 4.14 34.78
CA ALA A 140 -13.65 5.46 35.37
C ALA A 140 -15.06 5.65 35.93
N SER A 141 -15.43 4.87 36.94
CA SER A 141 -16.61 5.15 37.78
C SER A 141 -16.29 6.20 38.84
N ALA A 142 -15.68 7.31 38.47
CA ALA A 142 -15.65 8.51 39.32
C ALA A 142 -15.16 9.74 38.52
N VAL A 143 -16.03 10.62 38.30
CA VAL A 143 -16.00 12.07 38.23
C VAL A 143 -16.83 12.60 37.06
N LYS A 144 -18.07 12.91 37.35
CA LYS A 144 -18.88 13.88 36.59
C LYS A 144 -18.35 15.26 36.93
N ASP A 145 -17.69 15.93 35.99
CA ASP A 145 -17.90 17.32 35.67
C ASP A 145 -16.95 17.76 34.53
N GLY A 146 -17.50 18.43 33.50
CA GLY A 146 -16.70 19.15 32.50
C GLY A 146 -16.29 18.35 31.28
N GLY A 147 -17.12 18.36 30.26
CA GLY A 147 -17.03 17.69 28.94
C GLY A 147 -15.70 17.75 28.17
N GLY A 148 -14.77 16.88 28.49
CA GLY A 148 -13.59 16.63 27.70
C GLY A 148 -13.14 15.19 27.95
N SER A 149 -13.06 14.38 26.88
CA SER A 149 -12.44 13.06 26.97
C SER A 149 -11.04 13.19 27.56
N PRO A 150 -10.61 12.27 28.45
CA PRO A 150 -9.28 12.33 29.07
C PRO A 150 -8.20 12.34 27.97
N PRO A 151 -7.11 13.08 28.16
CA PRO A 151 -6.03 13.15 27.17
C PRO A 151 -5.40 11.78 27.04
N VAL A 152 -5.33 11.30 25.77
CA VAL A 152 -4.66 10.05 25.41
C VAL A 152 -3.23 10.03 25.97
N ASP A 153 -2.90 9.05 26.81
CA ASP A 153 -1.52 8.85 27.27
C ASP A 153 -0.68 8.26 26.12
N LEU A 154 -0.20 9.17 25.27
CA LEU A 154 0.56 8.82 24.09
C LEU A 154 1.89 8.14 24.43
N ASP A 155 2.55 8.54 25.52
CA ASP A 155 3.87 8.01 25.92
C ASP A 155 3.73 6.52 26.29
N ARG A 156 2.71 6.17 27.06
CA ARG A 156 2.40 4.78 27.39
C ARG A 156 2.08 3.97 26.15
N ARG A 157 1.24 4.49 25.25
CA ARG A 157 0.83 3.79 24.03
C ARG A 157 1.96 3.61 23.03
N MET A 158 2.87 4.59 22.93
CA MET A 158 4.04 4.51 22.06
C MET A 158 5.17 3.66 22.63
N SER A 159 5.11 3.26 23.90
CA SER A 159 6.11 2.42 24.57
C SER A 159 5.90 0.91 24.35
N VAL A 160 4.74 0.50 23.82
CA VAL A 160 4.47 -0.93 23.57
C VAL A 160 5.36 -1.48 22.45
N PRO A 161 5.65 -2.80 22.45
CA PRO A 161 6.46 -3.42 21.40
C PRO A 161 5.78 -3.33 20.04
N VAL A 162 6.56 -3.13 18.98
CA VAL A 162 6.07 -3.08 17.59
C VAL A 162 5.36 -4.37 17.16
N SER A 163 5.73 -5.49 17.77
CA SER A 163 5.07 -6.77 17.53
C SER A 163 3.57 -6.78 17.89
N SER A 164 3.12 -5.90 18.79
CA SER A 164 1.72 -5.81 19.20
C SER A 164 0.78 -5.26 18.10
N VAL A 165 1.33 -4.58 17.09
CA VAL A 165 0.55 -4.02 15.99
C VAL A 165 0.63 -4.84 14.69
N ILE A 166 1.43 -5.90 14.66
CA ILE A 166 1.47 -6.84 13.52
C ILE A 166 0.11 -7.53 13.42
N GLY A 167 -0.47 -7.51 12.22
CA GLY A 167 -1.80 -8.08 11.97
C GLY A 167 -2.96 -7.10 12.13
N HIS A 168 -2.72 -5.85 12.55
CA HIS A 168 -3.73 -4.80 12.49
C HIS A 168 -4.09 -4.46 11.04
N SER A 169 -3.16 -4.57 10.11
CA SER A 169 -3.46 -4.60 8.68
C SER A 169 -3.12 -5.95 8.08
N LEU A 170 -3.87 -6.38 7.07
CA LEU A 170 -3.60 -7.64 6.35
C LEU A 170 -2.22 -7.61 5.68
N GLU A 171 -1.85 -6.46 5.16
CA GLU A 171 -0.56 -6.25 4.50
C GLU A 171 0.62 -6.38 5.49
N GLY A 172 0.41 -6.04 6.75
CA GLY A 172 1.41 -6.17 7.81
C GLY A 172 1.67 -7.62 8.25
N LEU A 173 0.65 -8.47 8.18
CA LEU A 173 0.74 -9.85 8.65
C LEU A 173 1.30 -10.81 7.59
N THR A 174 0.92 -10.62 6.33
CA THR A 174 1.31 -11.53 5.25
C THR A 174 2.48 -10.98 4.47
N LEU A 175 3.61 -11.67 4.54
CA LEU A 175 4.81 -11.35 3.77
C LEU A 175 4.77 -12.08 2.44
N TRP A 176 4.56 -11.33 1.35
CA TRP A 176 4.62 -11.88 -0.01
C TRP A 176 6.06 -11.91 -0.49
N THR A 177 6.50 -13.06 -0.99
CA THR A 177 7.79 -13.21 -1.64
C THR A 177 7.60 -13.57 -3.10
N LEU A 178 8.37 -12.95 -3.97
CA LEU A 178 8.40 -13.22 -5.40
C LEU A 178 9.75 -13.80 -5.78
N HIS A 179 9.75 -14.89 -6.56
CA HIS A 179 10.98 -15.40 -7.12
C HIS A 179 11.65 -14.35 -8.02
N PRO A 180 12.98 -14.18 -8.01
CA PRO A 180 13.68 -13.17 -8.81
C PRO A 180 13.33 -13.20 -10.31
N ASN A 181 13.09 -14.41 -10.84
CA ASN A 181 12.74 -14.64 -12.24
C ASN A 181 11.23 -14.56 -12.54
N THR A 182 10.40 -14.22 -11.55
CA THR A 182 8.98 -13.97 -11.79
C THR A 182 8.84 -12.88 -12.85
N SER A 183 7.98 -13.11 -13.86
CA SER A 183 7.71 -12.10 -14.88
C SER A 183 6.95 -10.91 -14.31
N LEU A 184 7.04 -9.74 -14.95
CA LEU A 184 6.22 -8.61 -14.54
C LEU A 184 4.73 -8.89 -14.73
N LEU A 185 4.35 -9.67 -15.74
CA LEU A 185 2.95 -10.07 -15.95
C LEU A 185 2.40 -10.88 -14.76
N ASP A 186 3.19 -11.83 -14.24
CA ASP A 186 2.80 -12.66 -13.10
C ASP A 186 2.84 -11.85 -11.80
N CYS A 187 3.83 -10.97 -11.63
CA CYS A 187 3.88 -10.03 -10.52
C CYS A 187 2.63 -9.13 -10.50
N MET A 188 2.19 -8.65 -11.67
CA MET A 188 0.98 -7.83 -11.78
C MET A 188 -0.27 -8.61 -11.39
N GLU A 189 -0.31 -9.93 -11.54
CA GLU A 189 -1.40 -10.75 -11.02
C GLU A 189 -1.54 -10.61 -9.50
N THR A 190 -0.45 -10.80 -8.79
CA THR A 190 -0.42 -10.64 -7.33
C THR A 190 -0.82 -9.22 -6.91
N PHE A 191 -0.26 -8.22 -7.56
CA PHE A 191 -0.52 -6.81 -7.24
C PHE A 191 -1.92 -6.34 -7.63
N SER A 192 -2.52 -6.87 -8.68
CA SER A 192 -3.89 -6.56 -9.09
C SER A 192 -4.96 -7.11 -8.13
N LYS A 193 -4.58 -7.99 -7.23
CA LYS A 193 -5.46 -8.55 -6.19
C LYS A 193 -5.36 -7.81 -4.84
N GLY A 194 -4.69 -6.65 -4.81
CA GLY A 194 -4.60 -5.78 -3.64
C GLY A 194 -3.36 -6.00 -2.77
N VAL A 195 -2.40 -6.81 -3.22
CA VAL A 195 -1.07 -6.87 -2.60
C VAL A 195 -0.28 -5.64 -3.04
N HIS A 196 0.20 -4.83 -2.10
CA HIS A 196 0.90 -3.58 -2.43
C HIS A 196 2.42 -3.72 -2.44
N ARG A 197 2.95 -4.73 -1.75
CA ARG A 197 4.39 -4.95 -1.54
C ARG A 197 4.72 -6.42 -1.56
N ALA A 198 5.90 -6.75 -2.11
CA ALA A 198 6.44 -8.09 -2.07
C ALA A 198 7.96 -8.06 -1.84
N LEU A 199 8.48 -9.06 -1.16
CA LEU A 199 9.91 -9.26 -0.96
C LEU A 199 10.50 -10.02 -2.15
N VAL A 200 11.60 -9.53 -2.70
CA VAL A 200 12.32 -10.17 -3.79
C VAL A 200 13.74 -10.45 -3.33
N PRO A 201 14.18 -11.72 -3.23
CA PRO A 201 15.59 -12.04 -3.00
C PRO A 201 16.40 -11.70 -4.26
N LEU A 202 17.57 -11.10 -4.12
CA LEU A 202 18.46 -10.83 -5.26
C LEU A 202 19.25 -12.06 -5.71
N GLU A 203 19.45 -13.01 -4.80
CA GLU A 203 20.12 -14.29 -5.02
C GLU A 203 19.09 -15.38 -4.75
N SER A 204 18.92 -16.31 -5.68
CA SER A 204 17.86 -17.31 -5.62
C SER A 204 18.38 -18.65 -5.13
N SER A 205 17.67 -19.22 -4.17
CA SER A 205 17.71 -20.68 -3.89
C SER A 205 16.32 -21.32 -3.78
N ALA A 206 15.24 -20.59 -4.08
CA ALA A 206 13.87 -21.09 -3.95
C ALA A 206 13.02 -20.77 -5.16
N ASP A 207 12.16 -21.69 -5.57
CA ASP A 207 11.53 -21.72 -6.90
C ASP A 207 10.13 -21.10 -7.01
N ASN A 208 9.52 -20.50 -5.97
CA ASN A 208 8.11 -20.13 -6.06
C ASN A 208 7.73 -18.80 -5.41
N VAL A 209 6.61 -18.24 -5.86
CA VAL A 209 5.87 -17.16 -5.19
C VAL A 209 5.18 -17.75 -3.96
N VAL A 210 5.50 -17.24 -2.79
CA VAL A 210 4.93 -17.77 -1.55
C VAL A 210 4.41 -16.62 -0.68
N ALA A 211 3.15 -16.74 -0.23
CA ALA A 211 2.63 -15.95 0.86
C ALA A 211 2.93 -16.67 2.16
N VAL A 212 3.82 -16.12 2.97
CA VAL A 212 4.28 -16.74 4.22
C VAL A 212 4.13 -15.79 5.40
N GLU A 213 3.90 -16.38 6.57
CA GLU A 213 3.87 -15.63 7.82
C GLU A 213 5.29 -15.33 8.35
N LEU A 214 6.28 -16.11 7.92
CA LEU A 214 7.67 -15.97 8.33
C LEU A 214 8.61 -16.08 7.12
N VAL A 215 9.49 -15.11 6.98
CA VAL A 215 10.56 -15.12 5.99
C VAL A 215 11.89 -14.98 6.72
N GLU A 216 12.87 -15.84 6.43
CA GLU A 216 14.20 -15.68 6.99
C GLU A 216 14.79 -14.32 6.63
N SER A 217 15.20 -13.55 7.64
CA SER A 217 15.79 -12.23 7.43
C SER A 217 17.14 -12.37 6.74
N ALA A 218 17.26 -11.83 5.54
CA ALA A 218 18.50 -11.80 4.79
C ALA A 218 18.75 -10.42 4.15
N PRO A 219 19.99 -9.94 4.10
CA PRO A 219 20.35 -8.65 3.53
C PRO A 219 20.10 -8.58 2.02
N VAL A 220 19.90 -9.72 1.37
CA VAL A 220 19.63 -9.83 -0.07
C VAL A 220 18.20 -9.46 -0.47
N TYR A 221 17.25 -9.43 0.47
CA TYR A 221 15.87 -9.05 0.14
C TYR A 221 15.73 -7.56 -0.20
N ARG A 222 14.85 -7.30 -1.17
CA ARG A 222 14.41 -5.96 -1.56
C ARG A 222 12.89 -5.91 -1.55
N MET A 223 12.36 -4.73 -1.24
CA MET A 223 10.92 -4.47 -1.28
C MET A 223 10.53 -3.99 -2.66
N LEU A 224 9.77 -4.78 -3.39
CA LEU A 224 9.11 -4.38 -4.63
C LEU A 224 7.69 -3.91 -4.30
N THR A 225 7.25 -2.82 -4.93
CA THR A 225 5.94 -2.21 -4.71
C THR A 225 5.18 -2.04 -6.01
N GLN A 226 3.86 -1.87 -5.95
CA GLN A 226 3.04 -1.51 -7.11
C GLN A 226 3.60 -0.28 -7.84
N MET A 227 4.08 0.72 -7.10
CA MET A 227 4.66 1.94 -7.69
C MET A 227 5.90 1.65 -8.54
N ASP A 228 6.70 0.67 -8.20
CA ASP A 228 7.88 0.30 -8.99
C ASP A 228 7.46 -0.26 -10.35
N VAL A 229 6.41 -1.06 -10.39
CA VAL A 229 5.84 -1.57 -11.65
C VAL A 229 5.20 -0.44 -12.45
N VAL A 230 4.45 0.47 -11.81
CA VAL A 230 3.87 1.64 -12.49
C VAL A 230 4.94 2.56 -13.09
N ARG A 231 6.06 2.76 -12.41
CA ARG A 231 7.21 3.49 -12.96
C ARG A 231 7.84 2.77 -14.14
N PHE A 232 7.92 1.46 -14.09
CA PHE A 232 8.36 0.67 -15.24
C PHE A 232 7.41 0.87 -16.43
N LEU A 233 6.09 0.78 -16.22
CA LEU A 233 5.09 1.02 -17.28
C LEU A 233 5.24 2.43 -17.88
N ARG A 234 5.46 3.44 -17.05
CA ARG A 234 5.73 4.82 -17.50
C ARG A 234 6.96 4.89 -18.39
N ALA A 235 8.07 4.29 -17.96
CA ALA A 235 9.35 4.35 -18.68
C ALA A 235 9.31 3.60 -20.02
N HIS A 236 8.47 2.58 -20.14
CA HIS A 236 8.36 1.73 -21.33
C HIS A 236 7.04 1.95 -22.10
N GLY A 237 6.42 3.13 -21.94
CA GLY A 237 5.11 3.43 -22.52
C GLY A 237 5.03 3.20 -24.05
N ALA A 238 6.12 3.45 -24.79
CA ALA A 238 6.18 3.19 -26.22
C ALA A 238 6.05 1.70 -26.59
N GLU A 239 6.41 0.80 -25.67
CA GLU A 239 6.36 -0.67 -25.86
C GLU A 239 5.00 -1.26 -25.46
N LEU A 240 4.15 -0.49 -24.76
CA LEU A 240 2.89 -0.99 -24.18
C LEU A 240 1.68 -0.89 -25.15
N GLY A 241 1.91 -0.41 -26.37
CA GLY A 241 0.87 -0.39 -27.39
C GLY A 241 -0.33 0.52 -27.09
N GLY A 242 -1.48 0.17 -27.67
CA GLY A 242 -2.70 0.99 -27.63
C GLY A 242 -3.41 1.07 -26.26
N VAL A 243 -3.04 0.26 -25.28
CA VAL A 243 -3.72 0.27 -23.96
C VAL A 243 -3.58 1.61 -23.25
N LEU A 244 -2.46 2.30 -23.41
CA LEU A 244 -2.20 3.59 -22.77
C LEU A 244 -3.06 4.74 -23.33
N SER A 245 -3.54 4.63 -24.57
CA SER A 245 -4.41 5.63 -25.19
C SER A 245 -5.90 5.43 -24.86
N ARG A 246 -6.26 4.28 -24.27
CA ARG A 246 -7.63 4.01 -23.85
C ARG A 246 -7.97 4.78 -22.59
N THR A 247 -9.22 5.23 -22.49
CA THR A 247 -9.68 6.02 -21.35
C THR A 247 -9.95 5.16 -20.11
N VAL A 248 -9.94 5.82 -18.94
CA VAL A 248 -10.32 5.21 -17.65
C VAL A 248 -11.71 4.55 -17.74
N ARG A 249 -12.64 5.19 -18.46
CA ARG A 249 -14.00 4.67 -18.69
C ARG A 249 -14.01 3.41 -19.54
N GLU A 250 -13.32 3.43 -20.68
CA GLU A 250 -13.25 2.27 -21.61
C GLU A 250 -12.62 1.04 -20.98
N LEU A 251 -11.66 1.25 -20.09
CA LEU A 251 -10.97 0.17 -19.39
C LEU A 251 -11.68 -0.30 -18.11
N GLY A 252 -12.73 0.41 -17.66
CA GLY A 252 -13.31 0.11 -16.36
C GLY A 252 -12.30 0.22 -15.23
N ALA A 253 -11.38 1.19 -15.31
CA ALA A 253 -10.26 1.34 -14.38
C ALA A 253 -10.64 2.10 -13.10
N ALA A 254 -11.86 2.64 -12.98
CA ALA A 254 -12.29 3.40 -11.82
C ALA A 254 -13.32 2.63 -10.99
N SER A 255 -13.20 2.74 -9.68
CA SER A 255 -14.26 2.40 -8.73
C SER A 255 -15.08 3.64 -8.41
N GLU A 256 -16.41 3.53 -8.52
CA GLU A 256 -17.34 4.61 -8.15
C GLU A 256 -17.69 4.61 -6.65
N ALA A 257 -17.36 3.54 -5.92
CA ALA A 257 -17.56 3.45 -4.49
C ALA A 257 -16.39 4.12 -3.76
N VAL A 258 -16.58 5.36 -3.33
CA VAL A 258 -15.54 6.16 -2.65
C VAL A 258 -16.01 6.60 -1.28
N LEU A 259 -15.24 6.21 -0.26
CA LEU A 259 -15.39 6.73 1.10
C LEU A 259 -14.58 8.03 1.21
N ALA A 260 -15.20 9.07 1.75
CA ALA A 260 -14.59 10.38 1.96
C ALA A 260 -14.70 10.81 3.43
N VAL A 261 -13.84 11.74 3.84
CA VAL A 261 -13.94 12.44 5.12
C VAL A 261 -14.13 13.93 4.90
N ALA A 262 -14.82 14.60 5.82
CA ALA A 262 -14.94 16.04 5.75
C ALA A 262 -13.66 16.72 6.24
N SER A 263 -13.36 17.92 5.75
CA SER A 263 -12.19 18.72 6.17
C SER A 263 -12.11 18.97 7.68
N ARG A 264 -13.26 19.01 8.35
CA ARG A 264 -13.40 19.22 9.81
C ARG A 264 -13.34 17.94 10.64
N THR A 265 -13.31 16.76 10.01
CA THR A 265 -13.17 15.48 10.72
C THR A 265 -11.86 15.49 11.51
N LYS A 266 -11.87 15.03 12.76
CA LYS A 266 -10.65 14.89 13.55
C LYS A 266 -9.74 13.83 12.94
N VAL A 267 -8.43 14.05 13.01
CA VAL A 267 -7.43 13.11 12.47
C VAL A 267 -7.62 11.71 13.04
N ILE A 268 -7.85 11.59 14.35
CA ILE A 268 -8.07 10.29 15.01
C ILE A 268 -9.31 9.56 14.45
N GLU A 269 -10.37 10.29 14.13
CA GLU A 269 -11.58 9.71 13.53
C GLU A 269 -11.37 9.32 12.06
N ALA A 270 -10.60 10.12 11.32
CA ALA A 270 -10.22 9.79 9.96
C ALA A 270 -9.35 8.50 9.92
N ILE A 271 -8.43 8.32 10.88
CA ILE A 271 -7.62 7.10 11.04
C ILE A 271 -8.52 5.90 11.31
N ARG A 272 -9.46 6.00 12.25
CA ARG A 272 -10.45 4.94 12.54
C ARG A 272 -11.26 4.56 11.31
N THR A 273 -11.68 5.57 10.54
CA THR A 273 -12.41 5.41 9.28
C THR A 273 -11.62 4.64 8.25
N MET A 274 -10.37 5.05 8.02
CA MET A 274 -9.46 4.38 7.09
C MET A 274 -9.24 2.92 7.51
N ARG A 275 -9.05 2.68 8.79
CA ARG A 275 -8.87 1.33 9.35
C ARG A 275 -10.11 0.46 9.11
N ALA A 276 -11.29 0.95 9.49
CA ALA A 276 -12.55 0.21 9.37
C ALA A 276 -12.87 -0.16 7.91
N ALA A 277 -12.45 0.68 6.96
CA ALA A 277 -12.62 0.46 5.53
C ALA A 277 -11.41 -0.22 4.85
N SER A 278 -10.35 -0.56 5.60
CA SER A 278 -9.09 -1.11 5.06
C SER A 278 -8.46 -0.21 3.97
N LEU A 279 -8.54 1.11 4.17
CA LEU A 279 -8.04 2.13 3.24
C LEU A 279 -6.76 2.76 3.77
N THR A 280 -5.83 3.09 2.88
CA THR A 280 -4.58 3.80 3.18
C THR A 280 -4.63 5.29 2.82
N ALA A 281 -5.69 5.75 2.17
CA ALA A 281 -5.99 7.15 1.91
C ALA A 281 -7.47 7.33 1.60
N VAL A 282 -7.99 8.52 1.90
CA VAL A 282 -9.36 8.97 1.62
C VAL A 282 -9.33 10.38 1.04
N PRO A 283 -10.29 10.75 0.17
CA PRO A 283 -10.45 12.13 -0.27
C PRO A 283 -11.06 12.94 0.87
N VAL A 284 -10.60 14.16 0.99
CA VAL A 284 -11.17 15.15 1.90
C VAL A 284 -12.16 16.00 1.09
N VAL A 285 -13.37 16.10 1.57
CA VAL A 285 -14.44 16.85 0.88
C VAL A 285 -14.90 18.03 1.71
N ASP A 286 -15.34 19.07 1.02
CA ASP A 286 -16.04 20.18 1.64
C ASP A 286 -17.52 19.78 1.81
N ALA A 287 -17.94 19.64 3.06
CA ALA A 287 -19.31 19.28 3.41
C ALA A 287 -19.88 20.28 4.43
N PRO A 288 -21.06 20.86 4.17
CA PRO A 288 -21.72 21.75 5.13
C PRO A 288 -22.07 20.99 6.41
N MET A 289 -21.98 21.72 7.54
CA MET A 289 -22.15 21.17 8.89
C MET A 289 -23.56 20.67 9.20
N ASP A 290 -24.56 21.14 8.43
CA ASP A 290 -25.96 20.92 8.71
C ASP A 290 -26.51 19.59 8.17
N ALA A 291 -25.71 18.84 7.44
CA ALA A 291 -26.16 17.63 6.77
C ALA A 291 -26.43 16.44 7.72
N TYR A 292 -25.84 16.43 8.93
CA TYR A 292 -25.99 15.31 9.87
C TYR A 292 -25.87 15.75 11.33
N PRO A 293 -26.96 16.17 12.02
CA PRO A 293 -26.94 16.44 13.44
C PRO A 293 -26.80 15.10 14.21
N GLY A 294 -25.73 14.95 14.98
CA GLY A 294 -25.67 13.97 16.05
C GLY A 294 -24.73 12.79 15.92
N THR A 295 -23.91 12.68 14.88
CA THR A 295 -22.84 11.68 14.83
C THR A 295 -21.53 12.31 14.40
N ALA A 296 -20.52 12.19 15.23
CA ALA A 296 -19.16 12.70 14.99
C ALA A 296 -18.44 11.98 13.81
N ALA A 297 -19.05 11.00 13.22
CA ALA A 297 -18.57 10.29 12.04
C ALA A 297 -19.35 10.73 10.81
N LEU A 298 -18.93 11.82 10.18
CA LEU A 298 -19.31 12.14 8.81
C LEU A 298 -18.68 11.12 7.84
N PHE A 299 -19.12 9.88 8.00
CA PHE A 299 -18.92 8.87 6.98
C PHE A 299 -19.84 9.22 5.82
N VAL A 300 -19.35 10.03 4.91
CA VAL A 300 -19.99 10.12 3.61
C VAL A 300 -19.74 8.77 2.95
N ARG A 301 -20.64 7.84 3.20
CA ARG A 301 -20.63 6.47 2.68
C ARG A 301 -20.56 6.43 1.15
N GLN A 302 -20.80 7.60 0.53
CA GLN A 302 -20.58 7.89 -0.88
C GLN A 302 -20.06 9.33 -0.97
N GLY A 303 -18.75 9.51 -1.08
CA GLY A 303 -18.13 10.82 -1.33
C GLY A 303 -18.50 11.40 -2.70
N ARG A 304 -19.18 10.61 -3.52
CA ARG A 304 -19.63 10.98 -4.86
C ARG A 304 -20.53 12.22 -4.83
N GLY A 305 -20.24 13.16 -5.74
CA GLY A 305 -21.00 14.40 -5.86
C GLY A 305 -20.65 15.47 -4.81
N LYS A 306 -19.57 15.27 -4.02
CA LYS A 306 -19.00 16.27 -3.14
C LYS A 306 -17.73 16.85 -3.74
N LYS A 307 -17.47 18.14 -3.50
CA LYS A 307 -16.25 18.78 -3.97
C LYS A 307 -15.05 18.26 -3.18
N VAL A 308 -14.07 17.69 -3.89
CA VAL A 308 -12.82 17.23 -3.29
C VAL A 308 -11.93 18.45 -3.10
N VAL A 309 -11.40 18.62 -1.89
CA VAL A 309 -10.49 19.71 -1.55
C VAL A 309 -9.07 19.24 -1.32
N GLU A 310 -8.90 17.98 -0.86
CA GLU A 310 -7.59 17.44 -0.56
C GLU A 310 -7.61 15.91 -0.43
N THR A 311 -6.43 15.32 -0.16
CA THR A 311 -6.26 13.90 0.18
C THR A 311 -5.69 13.77 1.59
N PHE A 312 -6.25 12.87 2.40
CA PHE A 312 -5.69 12.43 3.67
C PHE A 312 -5.19 10.99 3.55
N SER A 313 -3.93 10.73 3.90
CA SER A 313 -3.27 9.44 3.62
C SER A 313 -2.31 8.99 4.70
N ALA A 314 -2.00 7.70 4.72
CA ALA A 314 -0.95 7.11 5.55
C ALA A 314 0.42 7.78 5.35
N THR A 315 0.67 8.37 4.17
CA THR A 315 1.91 9.10 3.90
C THR A 315 1.96 10.45 4.63
N ASP A 316 0.81 11.14 4.77
CA ASP A 316 0.76 12.38 5.55
C ASP A 316 1.01 12.08 7.03
N LEU A 317 0.46 10.97 7.52
CA LEU A 317 0.68 10.49 8.88
C LEU A 317 2.14 10.11 9.14
N ARG A 318 2.81 9.46 8.17
CA ARG A 318 4.24 9.13 8.26
C ARG A 318 5.12 10.37 8.44
N ASP A 319 4.76 11.46 7.78
CA ASP A 319 5.55 12.69 7.81
C ASP A 319 5.26 13.54 9.07
N CYS A 320 4.41 13.06 9.98
CA CYS A 320 4.16 13.67 11.28
C CYS A 320 5.25 13.25 12.29
N PRO A 321 6.01 14.18 12.88
CA PRO A 321 6.97 13.84 13.92
C PRO A 321 6.27 13.25 15.16
N VAL A 322 6.85 12.22 15.76
CA VAL A 322 6.29 11.57 16.96
C VAL A 322 6.02 12.55 18.08
N ALA A 323 6.90 13.53 18.30
CA ALA A 323 6.75 14.55 19.32
C ALA A 323 5.52 15.45 19.11
N GLN A 324 5.05 15.60 17.88
CA GLN A 324 3.89 16.44 17.52
C GLN A 324 2.57 15.68 17.49
N LEU A 325 2.62 14.35 17.49
CA LEU A 325 1.43 13.50 17.37
C LEU A 325 0.34 13.86 18.37
N ARG A 326 0.71 14.12 19.64
CA ARG A 326 -0.25 14.43 20.71
C ARG A 326 -1.15 15.61 20.37
N SER A 327 -0.55 16.68 19.84
CA SER A 327 -1.28 17.91 19.50
C SER A 327 -2.01 17.80 18.16
N TRP A 328 -1.56 16.92 17.28
CA TRP A 328 -2.08 16.84 15.91
C TRP A 328 -3.21 15.82 15.74
N LEU A 329 -3.28 14.75 16.55
CA LEU A 329 -4.34 13.75 16.48
C LEU A 329 -5.73 14.29 16.80
N GLY A 330 -5.81 15.29 17.68
CA GLY A 330 -7.06 15.97 18.04
C GLY A 330 -7.48 17.10 17.09
N ALA A 331 -6.59 17.50 16.17
CA ALA A 331 -6.87 18.55 15.19
C ALA A 331 -7.81 18.03 14.09
N SER A 332 -8.44 18.95 13.35
CA SER A 332 -9.14 18.59 12.11
C SER A 332 -8.15 18.14 11.04
N VAL A 333 -8.64 17.38 10.06
CA VAL A 333 -7.83 16.96 8.91
C VAL A 333 -7.24 18.16 8.18
N ALA A 334 -8.01 19.24 8.00
CA ALA A 334 -7.52 20.47 7.38
C ALA A 334 -6.37 21.09 8.16
N GLU A 335 -6.54 21.34 9.47
CA GLU A 335 -5.48 21.89 10.34
C GLU A 335 -4.24 20.99 10.41
N PHE A 336 -4.43 19.67 10.40
CA PHE A 336 -3.33 18.71 10.36
C PHE A 336 -2.52 18.86 9.06
N LYS A 337 -3.18 18.96 7.92
CA LYS A 337 -2.53 19.12 6.63
C LYS A 337 -1.72 20.41 6.56
N ASP A 338 -2.26 21.51 7.08
CA ASP A 338 -1.54 22.79 7.18
C ASP A 338 -0.28 22.66 8.05
N LYS A 339 -0.38 22.02 9.21
CA LYS A 339 0.75 21.76 10.12
C LYS A 339 1.81 20.86 9.47
N VAL A 340 1.42 19.81 8.73
CA VAL A 340 2.35 18.95 7.99
C VAL A 340 3.05 19.75 6.89
N ALA A 341 2.31 20.59 6.16
CA ALA A 341 2.87 21.44 5.11
C ALA A 341 3.85 22.47 5.66
N GLU A 342 3.53 23.07 6.81
CA GLU A 342 4.41 24.00 7.54
C GLU A 342 5.69 23.31 8.02
N TYR A 343 5.56 22.15 8.67
CA TYR A 343 6.70 21.34 9.13
C TYR A 343 7.65 20.97 7.99
N ARG A 344 7.09 20.63 6.82
CA ARG A 344 7.90 20.33 5.62
C ARG A 344 8.62 21.56 5.09
N ARG A 345 8.03 22.75 5.17
CA ARG A 345 8.62 24.03 4.71
C ARG A 345 9.73 24.53 5.63
N ASP A 346 9.55 24.42 6.94
CA ASP A 346 10.48 24.96 7.95
C ASP A 346 11.83 24.24 7.99
N GLY A 347 12.06 23.24 7.13
CA GLY A 347 13.39 22.67 6.95
C GLY A 347 13.99 22.03 8.19
N SER A 348 13.18 21.60 9.17
CA SER A 348 13.62 20.76 10.31
C SER A 348 14.15 19.39 9.87
N ARG A 349 14.59 19.31 8.62
CA ARG A 349 15.29 18.18 7.99
C ARG A 349 16.79 18.34 8.22
N PRO A 350 17.52 17.24 8.49
CA PRO A 350 18.97 17.25 8.46
C PRO A 350 19.47 17.82 7.12
N LEU A 351 20.47 18.69 7.16
CA LEU A 351 21.05 19.42 6.03
C LEU A 351 21.73 18.52 4.96
N ASP A 352 21.81 17.22 5.22
CA ASP A 352 22.56 16.26 4.40
C ASP A 352 21.72 15.57 3.30
N ALA A 353 20.52 16.06 2.99
CA ALA A 353 19.69 15.50 1.94
C ALA A 353 19.92 16.25 0.62
N GLU A 354 20.70 15.67 -0.27
CA GLU A 354 20.91 16.11 -1.64
C GLU A 354 19.65 16.08 -2.55
N GLU A 355 18.47 15.76 -1.99
CA GLU A 355 17.20 15.73 -2.71
C GLU A 355 16.45 17.06 -2.56
N GLU A 356 15.88 17.55 -3.68
CA GLU A 356 14.98 18.71 -3.68
C GLU A 356 13.95 18.66 -2.56
N PRO A 357 13.62 19.79 -1.92
CA PRO A 357 12.57 19.83 -0.90
C PRO A 357 11.28 19.25 -1.49
N PRO A 358 10.58 18.40 -0.73
CA PRO A 358 9.35 17.81 -1.22
C PRO A 358 8.37 18.93 -1.54
N ARG A 359 7.96 19.00 -2.79
CA ARG A 359 6.90 19.93 -3.23
C ARG A 359 5.65 19.67 -2.42
N PRO A 360 4.84 20.70 -2.15
CA PRO A 360 3.50 20.49 -1.59
C PRO A 360 2.81 19.39 -2.38
N ARG A 361 2.28 18.39 -1.71
CA ARG A 361 1.55 17.32 -2.42
C ARG A 361 0.22 17.90 -2.87
N GLU A 362 0.19 18.31 -4.12
CA GLU A 362 -1.06 18.68 -4.77
C GLU A 362 -1.99 17.47 -4.85
N MET A 363 -3.26 17.73 -4.73
CA MET A 363 -4.29 16.72 -4.97
C MET A 363 -4.21 16.26 -6.42
N VAL A 364 -4.01 14.96 -6.63
CA VAL A 364 -3.87 14.39 -7.97
C VAL A 364 -5.20 13.81 -8.41
N THR A 365 -5.72 14.34 -9.50
CA THR A 365 -7.02 13.98 -10.06
C THR A 365 -6.92 13.52 -11.51
N CYS A 366 -7.93 12.82 -11.95
CA CYS A 366 -8.20 12.49 -13.34
C CYS A 366 -9.69 12.58 -13.62
N SER A 367 -10.11 12.42 -14.86
CA SER A 367 -11.51 12.25 -15.24
C SER A 367 -11.73 10.86 -15.82
N PHE A 368 -12.97 10.48 -16.05
CA PHE A 368 -13.29 9.26 -16.79
C PHE A 368 -12.76 9.27 -18.23
N GLN A 369 -12.50 10.45 -18.80
CA GLN A 369 -11.96 10.63 -20.15
C GLN A 369 -10.44 10.68 -20.17
N SER A 370 -9.78 10.79 -19.00
CA SER A 370 -8.32 10.71 -18.94
C SER A 370 -7.85 9.35 -19.46
N THR A 371 -6.77 9.36 -20.23
CA THR A 371 -6.16 8.12 -20.72
C THR A 371 -5.41 7.38 -19.62
N LEU A 372 -5.24 6.08 -19.77
CA LEU A 372 -4.44 5.28 -18.83
C LEU A 372 -2.99 5.78 -18.74
N GLY A 373 -2.43 6.25 -19.88
CA GLY A 373 -1.10 6.84 -19.93
C GLY A 373 -1.00 8.11 -19.06
N GLU A 374 -1.99 9.00 -19.12
CA GLU A 374 -2.05 10.18 -18.23
C GLU A 374 -2.18 9.81 -16.76
N VAL A 375 -2.96 8.79 -16.43
CA VAL A 375 -3.09 8.29 -15.05
C VAL A 375 -1.77 7.76 -14.53
N ILE A 376 -1.07 6.93 -15.32
CA ILE A 376 0.26 6.38 -15.00
C ILE A 376 1.27 7.51 -14.82
N GLU A 377 1.29 8.50 -15.73
CA GLU A 377 2.19 9.64 -15.66
C GLU A 377 1.98 10.44 -14.39
N LYS A 378 0.74 10.83 -14.09
CA LYS A 378 0.38 11.57 -12.87
C LYS A 378 0.71 10.78 -11.59
N ALA A 379 0.37 9.49 -11.55
CA ALA A 379 0.66 8.64 -10.38
C ALA A 379 2.17 8.55 -10.11
N ALA A 380 2.96 8.28 -11.16
CA ALA A 380 4.40 8.11 -11.05
C ALA A 380 5.14 9.43 -10.75
N ALA A 381 4.74 10.54 -11.39
CA ALA A 381 5.35 11.85 -11.19
C ALA A 381 5.07 12.42 -9.78
N SER A 382 3.84 12.28 -9.30
CA SER A 382 3.41 12.79 -7.99
C SER A 382 3.62 11.79 -6.85
N HIS A 383 4.11 10.56 -7.12
CA HIS A 383 4.30 9.49 -6.14
C HIS A 383 3.03 9.16 -5.33
N VAL A 384 1.87 9.18 -5.99
CA VAL A 384 0.58 8.84 -5.37
C VAL A 384 0.12 7.45 -5.75
N HIS A 385 -0.56 6.76 -4.84
CA HIS A 385 -1.05 5.41 -5.06
C HIS A 385 -2.49 5.36 -5.60
N ARG A 386 -3.12 6.52 -5.79
CA ARG A 386 -4.47 6.68 -6.35
C ARG A 386 -4.69 8.08 -6.87
N LEU A 387 -5.58 8.20 -7.84
CA LEU A 387 -6.09 9.46 -8.35
C LEU A 387 -7.60 9.51 -8.10
N TRP A 388 -8.09 10.69 -7.69
CA TRP A 388 -9.52 10.89 -7.56
C TRP A 388 -10.10 11.20 -8.93
N VAL A 389 -11.17 10.50 -9.30
CA VAL A 389 -11.90 10.80 -10.52
C VAL A 389 -12.88 11.92 -10.20
N VAL A 390 -12.75 13.04 -10.90
CA VAL A 390 -13.59 14.23 -10.70
C VAL A 390 -14.18 14.71 -12.03
N ASP A 391 -15.25 15.44 -11.96
CA ASP A 391 -15.76 16.16 -13.14
C ASP A 391 -14.84 17.32 -13.47
N GLY A 392 -14.61 17.55 -14.74
CA GLY A 392 -13.62 18.51 -15.25
C GLY A 392 -14.18 19.83 -15.77
N GLU A 393 -15.52 19.99 -15.87
CA GLU A 393 -16.14 21.15 -16.54
C GLU A 393 -17.37 21.68 -15.83
N GLY A 394 -17.52 23.02 -15.84
CA GLY A 394 -18.73 23.72 -15.43
C GLY A 394 -18.93 23.82 -13.91
N GLU A 395 -20.19 23.95 -13.48
CA GLU A 395 -20.59 24.08 -12.07
C GLU A 395 -20.26 22.82 -11.24
N GLU A 396 -20.04 21.69 -11.89
CA GLU A 396 -19.67 20.42 -11.27
C GLU A 396 -18.16 20.19 -11.18
N GLU A 397 -17.33 21.18 -11.51
CA GLU A 397 -15.87 21.06 -11.46
C GLU A 397 -15.37 20.65 -10.07
N GLY A 398 -14.59 19.57 -10.04
CA GLY A 398 -14.02 19.02 -8.82
C GLY A 398 -14.96 18.15 -7.98
N LEU A 399 -16.16 17.82 -8.49
CA LEU A 399 -17.05 16.87 -7.83
C LEU A 399 -16.51 15.43 -7.96
N LEU A 400 -16.40 14.76 -6.83
CA LEU A 400 -15.89 13.37 -6.76
C LEU A 400 -16.86 12.42 -7.48
N ARG A 401 -16.31 11.61 -8.38
CA ARG A 401 -17.05 10.58 -9.15
C ARG A 401 -16.52 9.18 -8.91
N GLY A 402 -15.25 9.04 -8.50
CA GLY A 402 -14.64 7.73 -8.32
C GLY A 402 -13.20 7.83 -7.88
N VAL A 403 -12.53 6.70 -7.94
CA VAL A 403 -11.09 6.55 -7.66
C VAL A 403 -10.46 5.56 -8.64
N VAL A 404 -9.24 5.87 -9.09
CA VAL A 404 -8.36 4.93 -9.78
C VAL A 404 -7.16 4.67 -8.89
N SER A 405 -6.95 3.43 -8.46
CA SER A 405 -5.80 3.00 -7.67
C SER A 405 -4.72 2.37 -8.55
N LEU A 406 -3.49 2.23 -8.01
CA LEU A 406 -2.45 1.47 -8.71
C LEU A 406 -2.85 0.00 -8.92
N THR A 407 -3.64 -0.58 -8.01
CA THR A 407 -4.23 -1.91 -8.16
C THR A 407 -5.07 -1.99 -9.44
N ASP A 408 -5.92 -0.98 -9.69
CA ASP A 408 -6.76 -0.91 -10.89
C ASP A 408 -5.93 -0.73 -12.15
N VAL A 409 -4.91 0.14 -12.11
CA VAL A 409 -3.96 0.34 -13.22
C VAL A 409 -3.31 -0.99 -13.61
N LEU A 410 -2.75 -1.72 -12.63
CA LEU A 410 -2.06 -2.97 -12.89
C LEU A 410 -3.02 -4.05 -13.37
N ARG A 411 -4.26 -4.08 -12.85
CA ARG A 411 -5.31 -4.99 -13.31
C ARG A 411 -5.62 -4.78 -14.78
N VAL A 412 -5.96 -3.56 -15.19
CA VAL A 412 -6.38 -3.29 -16.57
C VAL A 412 -5.25 -3.46 -17.59
N VAL A 413 -4.01 -3.14 -17.23
CA VAL A 413 -2.84 -3.42 -18.09
C VAL A 413 -2.63 -4.91 -18.27
N ARG A 414 -2.73 -5.69 -17.19
CA ARG A 414 -2.61 -7.16 -17.24
C ARG A 414 -3.74 -7.78 -18.07
N GLU A 415 -4.98 -7.34 -17.87
CA GLU A 415 -6.14 -7.83 -18.64
C GLU A 415 -5.98 -7.55 -20.13
N ALA A 416 -5.50 -6.35 -20.49
CA ALA A 416 -5.21 -6.00 -21.88
C ALA A 416 -4.11 -6.89 -22.48
N ALA A 417 -3.02 -7.11 -21.74
CA ALA A 417 -1.94 -7.99 -22.19
C ALA A 417 -2.42 -9.42 -22.45
N LEU A 418 -3.24 -9.97 -21.57
CA LEU A 418 -3.81 -11.31 -21.73
C LEU A 418 -4.87 -11.37 -22.84
N GLY A 419 -5.57 -10.27 -23.11
CA GLY A 419 -6.51 -10.15 -24.23
C GLY A 419 -5.79 -10.23 -25.56
N GLU A 420 -4.71 -9.46 -25.74
CA GLU A 420 -3.87 -9.51 -26.95
C GLU A 420 -3.28 -10.91 -27.21
N ASP A 421 -2.87 -11.61 -26.17
CA ASP A 421 -2.30 -12.96 -26.27
C ASP A 421 -3.34 -13.98 -26.78
N ARG A 422 -4.60 -13.87 -26.34
CA ARG A 422 -5.70 -14.72 -26.81
C ARG A 422 -6.04 -14.45 -28.27
N GLU A 423 -6.17 -13.19 -28.67
CA GLU A 423 -6.46 -12.81 -30.05
C GLU A 423 -5.38 -13.30 -31.00
N LEU A 424 -4.08 -13.18 -30.60
CA LEU A 424 -2.98 -13.70 -31.40
C LEU A 424 -3.02 -15.23 -31.52
N HIS A 425 -3.39 -15.94 -30.45
CA HIS A 425 -3.49 -17.40 -30.45
C HIS A 425 -4.63 -17.89 -31.36
N ASP A 426 -5.76 -17.19 -31.34
CA ASP A 426 -6.93 -17.53 -32.17
C ASP A 426 -6.65 -17.32 -33.67
N ILE A 427 -5.92 -16.24 -34.02
CA ILE A 427 -5.49 -15.94 -35.40
C ILE A 427 -4.51 -17.00 -35.93
N VAL A 428 -3.63 -17.53 -35.07
CA VAL A 428 -2.64 -18.55 -35.47
C VAL A 428 -3.26 -19.95 -35.56
N SER A 429 -4.38 -20.17 -34.85
CA SER A 429 -5.08 -21.47 -34.81
C SER A 429 -6.19 -21.58 -35.86
N SER A 430 -6.54 -20.50 -36.55
CA SER A 430 -7.49 -20.43 -37.68
C SER A 430 -6.76 -20.48 -39.01
#